data_7f834c8a497080ece13c901badcf1a0d
#
_entry.id   7f834c8a497080ece13c901badcf1a0d
#
_cell.length_a   1.000
_cell.length_b   1.000
_cell.length_c   1.000
_cell.angle_alpha   90.00
_cell.angle_beta   90.00
_cell.angle_gamma   90.00
#
_symmetry.space_group_name_H-M   'P 1'
#
loop_
_entity.id
_entity.type
_entity.pdbx_description
1 polymer ?
#
loop_
_entity_poly.entity_id
_entity_poly.type
_entity_poly.pdbx_seq_one_letter_code
_entity_poly.pdbx_strand_id
1 'polypeptide(L)'
;KREAVAVDINDKQGSVYQTEDDPSGLFYKFIPKSKNKLDGEGKLYALSIKGLVNANNSKAEIKIGDSLKTSWVSILDPEATSKKTKLQGIEKGGTTFNGSEGIIVDTNNLNQSEIYFTCKSGGFAGLGQIWRYNPANDYITLFYESKSKDDFWMGDNITISPWGDLIVCEDNDSNACKLIGFTPKGKMYVLGKVSSQRSTEISGVCFSQMERRWG
;
A
#
# COMPACT_ATOMS: atom_id res chain seq x y z
N LYS A 1 11.62 5.23 -7.31
CA LYS A 1 12.12 5.19 -5.92
C LYS A 1 11.31 4.14 -5.15
N ARG A 2 11.95 3.14 -4.53
CA ARG A 2 11.28 2.25 -3.57
C ARG A 2 10.93 3.05 -2.34
N GLU A 3 9.71 2.85 -1.81
CA GLU A 3 9.24 3.63 -0.69
C GLU A 3 9.15 2.79 0.58
N ALA A 4 8.21 1.89 0.67
CA ALA A 4 8.01 1.08 1.86
C ALA A 4 8.00 -0.42 1.54
N VAL A 5 8.27 -1.23 2.56
CA VAL A 5 8.29 -2.69 2.46
C VAL A 5 7.52 -3.32 3.62
N ALA A 6 6.86 -4.44 3.36
CA ALA A 6 6.21 -5.26 4.38
C ALA A 6 6.43 -6.75 4.08
N VAL A 7 6.69 -7.52 5.13
CA VAL A 7 6.91 -8.97 5.04
C VAL A 7 5.63 -9.70 5.41
N ASP A 8 5.19 -10.61 4.55
CA ASP A 8 4.09 -11.51 4.88
C ASP A 8 4.62 -12.73 5.64
N ILE A 9 4.50 -12.69 6.97
CA ILE A 9 4.96 -13.76 7.84
C ILE A 9 4.08 -15.03 7.78
N ASN A 10 2.85 -14.91 7.25
CA ASN A 10 1.94 -16.03 7.05
C ASN A 10 2.22 -16.75 5.71
N ASP A 11 2.94 -16.11 4.78
CA ASP A 11 3.35 -16.75 3.55
C ASP A 11 4.43 -17.82 3.82
N LYS A 12 4.33 -18.96 3.12
CA LYS A 12 5.26 -20.09 3.30
C LYS A 12 6.71 -19.74 2.99
N GLN A 13 6.95 -18.80 2.09
CA GLN A 13 8.28 -18.34 1.68
C GLN A 13 8.71 -17.05 2.39
N GLY A 14 7.77 -16.34 3.02
CA GLY A 14 8.02 -15.02 3.60
C GLY A 14 8.15 -13.96 2.50
N SER A 15 7.14 -13.89 1.63
CA SER A 15 7.10 -12.90 0.54
C SER A 15 7.15 -11.49 1.09
N VAL A 16 7.86 -10.62 0.38
CA VAL A 16 8.02 -9.20 0.71
C VAL A 16 7.30 -8.37 -0.33
N TYR A 17 6.43 -7.49 0.11
CA TYR A 17 5.74 -6.55 -0.75
C TYR A 17 6.38 -5.17 -0.65
N GLN A 18 6.41 -4.42 -1.76
CA GLN A 18 7.07 -3.12 -1.85
C GLN A 18 6.23 -2.14 -2.66
N THR A 19 6.18 -0.91 -2.20
CA THR A 19 5.62 0.23 -2.93
C THR A 19 6.70 1.00 -3.69
N GLU A 20 6.29 1.80 -4.67
CA GLU A 20 7.18 2.67 -5.44
C GLU A 20 6.54 4.06 -5.56
N ASP A 21 7.13 5.06 -4.89
CA ASP A 21 6.74 6.46 -4.99
C ASP A 21 7.17 7.03 -6.35
N ASP A 22 6.26 6.94 -7.28
CA ASP A 22 6.38 7.47 -8.64
C ASP A 22 4.98 7.61 -9.24
N PRO A 23 4.66 8.65 -10.02
CA PRO A 23 3.35 8.79 -10.68
C PRO A 23 2.92 7.61 -11.56
N SER A 24 3.87 6.78 -11.93
CA SER A 24 3.66 5.51 -12.65
C SER A 24 4.37 4.35 -11.95
N GLY A 25 4.42 4.38 -10.62
CA GLY A 25 5.04 3.36 -9.79
C GLY A 25 4.32 2.01 -9.89
N LEU A 26 5.02 0.95 -9.55
CA LEU A 26 4.45 -0.40 -9.52
C LEU A 26 4.35 -0.90 -8.08
N PHE A 27 3.45 -1.85 -7.86
CA PHE A 27 3.40 -2.62 -6.64
C PHE A 27 4.15 -3.94 -6.87
N TYR A 28 5.15 -4.22 -6.02
CA TYR A 28 6.06 -5.34 -6.23
C TYR A 28 5.91 -6.43 -5.16
N LYS A 29 6.27 -7.66 -5.56
CA LYS A 29 6.44 -8.80 -4.67
C LYS A 29 7.79 -9.45 -4.90
N PHE A 30 8.58 -9.57 -3.85
CA PHE A 30 9.80 -10.38 -3.83
C PHE A 30 9.54 -11.69 -3.11
N ILE A 31 9.89 -12.80 -3.75
CA ILE A 31 9.82 -14.15 -3.17
C ILE A 31 11.24 -14.63 -2.95
N PRO A 32 11.71 -14.75 -1.70
CA PRO A 32 13.05 -15.25 -1.42
C PRO A 32 13.17 -16.72 -1.82
N LYS A 33 14.33 -17.13 -2.31
CA LYS A 33 14.63 -18.53 -2.68
C LYS A 33 14.60 -19.45 -1.45
N SER A 34 15.06 -18.94 -0.32
CA SER A 34 15.03 -19.65 0.97
C SER A 34 14.16 -18.86 1.95
N LYS A 35 13.30 -19.57 2.68
CA LYS A 35 12.37 -18.97 3.64
C LYS A 35 13.10 -18.02 4.59
N ASN A 36 12.56 -16.81 4.75
CA ASN A 36 13.05 -15.77 5.67
C ASN A 36 14.50 -15.31 5.42
N LYS A 37 15.10 -15.64 4.27
CA LYS A 37 16.42 -15.14 3.87
C LYS A 37 16.24 -13.99 2.88
N LEU A 38 16.27 -12.76 3.38
CA LEU A 38 16.09 -11.54 2.58
C LEU A 38 17.43 -11.03 1.99
N ASP A 39 18.55 -11.52 2.49
CA ASP A 39 19.92 -11.23 2.04
C ASP A 39 20.41 -12.15 0.91
N GLY A 40 19.52 -13.00 0.42
CA GLY A 40 19.85 -14.02 -0.58
C GLY A 40 19.13 -13.82 -1.90
N GLU A 41 19.29 -14.82 -2.77
CA GLU A 41 18.61 -14.87 -4.06
C GLU A 41 17.09 -14.96 -3.90
N GLY A 42 16.36 -14.42 -4.88
CA GLY A 42 14.91 -14.50 -4.96
C GLY A 42 14.38 -14.07 -6.32
N LYS A 43 13.08 -13.94 -6.42
CA LYS A 43 12.40 -13.50 -7.64
C LYS A 43 11.58 -12.27 -7.36
N LEU A 44 11.74 -11.26 -8.20
CA LEU A 44 10.96 -10.02 -8.13
C LEU A 44 9.85 -10.03 -9.20
N TYR A 45 8.67 -9.59 -8.79
CA TYR A 45 7.49 -9.49 -9.63
C TYR A 45 6.84 -8.12 -9.47
N ALA A 46 6.09 -7.70 -10.50
CA ALA A 46 5.18 -6.55 -10.42
C ALA A 46 3.73 -7.02 -10.58
N LEU A 47 2.80 -6.36 -9.87
CA LEU A 47 1.38 -6.66 -9.94
C LEU A 47 0.81 -6.25 -11.30
N SER A 48 -0.05 -7.09 -11.86
CA SER A 48 -0.82 -6.81 -13.07
C SER A 48 -2.31 -7.05 -12.78
N ILE A 49 -3.16 -6.10 -13.10
CA ILE A 49 -4.61 -6.21 -13.06
C ILE A 49 -5.11 -6.39 -14.49
N LYS A 50 -5.85 -7.46 -14.75
CA LYS A 50 -6.32 -7.79 -16.11
C LYS A 50 -7.13 -6.64 -16.72
N GLY A 51 -6.65 -6.14 -17.87
CA GLY A 51 -7.33 -5.07 -18.61
C GLY A 51 -7.14 -3.66 -18.04
N LEU A 52 -6.34 -3.50 -16.98
CA LEU A 52 -6.09 -2.21 -16.35
C LEU A 52 -4.59 -1.88 -16.37
N VAL A 53 -4.21 -0.92 -17.20
CA VAL A 53 -2.82 -0.45 -17.32
C VAL A 53 -2.45 0.48 -16.16
N ASN A 54 -3.41 1.28 -15.70
CA ASN A 54 -3.21 2.28 -14.65
C ASN A 54 -4.38 2.27 -13.66
N ALA A 55 -4.08 2.07 -12.39
CA ALA A 55 -5.03 2.03 -11.28
C ALA A 55 -5.31 3.41 -10.66
N ASN A 56 -4.87 4.50 -11.29
CA ASN A 56 -5.11 5.87 -10.83
C ASN A 56 -6.60 6.22 -10.70
N ASN A 57 -7.47 5.53 -11.43
CA ASN A 57 -8.94 5.73 -11.39
C ASN A 57 -9.40 7.17 -11.70
N SER A 58 -8.63 7.90 -12.49
CA SER A 58 -8.94 9.31 -12.85
C SER A 58 -10.29 9.50 -13.56
N LYS A 59 -10.91 8.43 -14.06
CA LYS A 59 -12.23 8.43 -14.70
C LYS A 59 -13.34 7.89 -13.78
N ALA A 60 -13.03 7.57 -12.52
CA ALA A 60 -13.97 6.96 -11.56
C ALA A 60 -14.65 5.67 -12.07
N GLU A 61 -13.93 4.87 -12.86
CA GLU A 61 -14.44 3.60 -13.41
C GLU A 61 -14.44 2.47 -12.38
N ILE A 62 -13.56 2.57 -11.36
CA ILE A 62 -13.44 1.62 -10.25
C ILE A 62 -14.14 2.21 -9.03
N LYS A 63 -15.05 1.46 -8.42
CA LYS A 63 -15.78 1.90 -7.22
C LYS A 63 -15.13 1.35 -5.96
N ILE A 64 -15.26 2.07 -4.85
CA ILE A 64 -14.88 1.56 -3.54
C ILE A 64 -15.59 0.22 -3.28
N GLY A 65 -14.82 -0.81 -2.94
CA GLY A 65 -15.28 -2.18 -2.76
C GLY A 65 -15.16 -3.07 -3.98
N ASP A 66 -14.90 -2.52 -5.18
CA ASP A 66 -14.65 -3.34 -6.37
C ASP A 66 -13.37 -4.15 -6.18
N SER A 67 -13.50 -5.46 -6.42
CA SER A 67 -12.39 -6.42 -6.35
C SER A 67 -12.00 -6.88 -7.74
N LEU A 68 -10.74 -6.68 -8.09
CA LEU A 68 -10.18 -6.93 -9.40
C LEU A 68 -9.20 -8.11 -9.36
N LYS A 69 -9.32 -9.03 -10.30
CA LYS A 69 -8.41 -10.18 -10.40
C LYS A 69 -7.01 -9.73 -10.82
N THR A 70 -6.02 -10.23 -10.11
CA THR A 70 -4.61 -9.90 -10.35
C THR A 70 -3.80 -11.08 -10.85
N SER A 71 -2.63 -10.79 -11.37
CA SER A 71 -1.53 -11.71 -11.66
C SER A 71 -0.19 -11.01 -11.40
N TRP A 72 0.91 -11.76 -11.53
CA TRP A 72 2.24 -11.24 -11.29
C TRP A 72 3.12 -11.41 -12.52
N VAL A 73 3.74 -10.32 -12.99
CA VAL A 73 4.70 -10.33 -14.09
C VAL A 73 6.12 -10.29 -13.54
N SER A 74 7.00 -11.16 -14.06
CA SER A 74 8.37 -11.29 -13.54
C SER A 74 9.26 -10.14 -13.98
N ILE A 75 10.08 -9.62 -13.06
CA ILE A 75 11.18 -8.69 -13.33
C ILE A 75 12.45 -9.53 -13.48
N LEU A 76 13.05 -9.53 -14.67
CA LEU A 76 14.18 -10.40 -14.98
C LEU A 76 15.53 -9.82 -14.54
N ASP A 77 15.64 -8.50 -14.50
CA ASP A 77 16.81 -7.77 -14.04
C ASP A 77 16.42 -6.89 -12.84
N PRO A 78 16.30 -7.49 -11.62
CA PRO A 78 15.88 -6.75 -10.42
C PRO A 78 16.92 -5.72 -9.97
N GLU A 79 18.20 -5.92 -10.32
CA GLU A 79 19.28 -4.97 -10.04
C GLU A 79 19.29 -3.78 -11.01
N ALA A 80 18.41 -3.79 -12.01
CA ALA A 80 18.29 -2.74 -13.01
C ALA A 80 19.60 -2.40 -13.74
N THR A 81 20.43 -3.40 -13.98
CA THR A 81 21.73 -3.25 -14.63
C THR A 81 21.61 -2.82 -16.09
N SER A 82 20.55 -3.25 -16.76
CA SER A 82 20.26 -2.93 -18.16
C SER A 82 19.05 -2.00 -18.32
N LYS A 83 18.03 -2.19 -17.49
CA LYS A 83 16.74 -1.49 -17.60
C LYS A 83 16.08 -1.33 -16.24
N LYS A 84 15.57 -0.12 -15.96
CA LYS A 84 14.82 0.18 -14.73
C LYS A 84 13.73 -0.86 -14.48
N THR A 85 13.60 -1.37 -13.25
CA THR A 85 12.61 -2.39 -12.85
C THR A 85 11.20 -1.99 -13.22
N LYS A 86 10.83 -0.71 -13.03
CA LYS A 86 9.53 -0.15 -13.43
C LYS A 86 9.24 -0.36 -14.92
N LEU A 87 10.19 -0.03 -15.80
CA LEU A 87 10.01 -0.19 -17.24
C LEU A 87 9.86 -1.65 -17.64
N GLN A 88 10.62 -2.56 -17.01
CA GLN A 88 10.47 -4.00 -17.25
C GLN A 88 9.07 -4.49 -16.89
N GLY A 89 8.53 -4.05 -15.74
CA GLY A 89 7.19 -4.43 -15.28
C GLY A 89 6.10 -3.88 -16.20
N ILE A 90 6.15 -2.60 -16.56
CA ILE A 90 5.16 -1.97 -17.45
C ILE A 90 5.12 -2.66 -18.81
N GLU A 91 6.26 -2.95 -19.41
CA GLU A 91 6.34 -3.65 -20.70
C GLU A 91 5.73 -5.05 -20.69
N LYS A 92 5.70 -5.68 -19.52
CA LYS A 92 5.08 -7.00 -19.32
C LYS A 92 3.62 -6.93 -18.86
N GLY A 93 3.03 -5.73 -18.85
CA GLY A 93 1.65 -5.53 -18.47
C GLY A 93 1.42 -5.33 -16.98
N GLY A 94 2.45 -4.94 -16.23
CA GLY A 94 2.31 -4.47 -14.85
C GLY A 94 1.41 -3.24 -14.78
N THR A 95 0.51 -3.21 -13.80
CA THR A 95 -0.39 -2.09 -13.55
C THR A 95 0.31 -1.02 -12.72
N THR A 96 0.23 0.23 -13.17
CA THR A 96 0.80 1.38 -12.45
C THR A 96 -0.16 1.93 -11.41
N PHE A 97 0.42 2.44 -10.32
CA PHE A 97 -0.25 3.15 -9.23
C PHE A 97 0.37 4.54 -9.09
N ASN A 98 -0.40 5.51 -8.60
CA ASN A 98 0.05 6.90 -8.58
C ASN A 98 0.60 7.30 -7.20
N GLY A 99 1.93 7.30 -7.06
CA GLY A 99 2.62 7.65 -5.82
C GLY A 99 2.26 6.67 -4.70
N SER A 100 2.67 5.40 -4.84
CA SER A 100 2.44 4.42 -3.78
C SER A 100 3.45 4.63 -2.65
N GLU A 101 2.94 4.81 -1.43
CA GLU A 101 3.69 5.16 -0.24
C GLU A 101 3.70 4.02 0.79
N GLY A 102 3.10 4.24 1.95
CA GLY A 102 3.09 3.29 3.05
C GLY A 102 2.44 1.95 2.72
N ILE A 103 2.90 0.89 3.38
CA ILE A 103 2.40 -0.48 3.22
C ILE A 103 2.36 -1.20 4.57
N ILE A 104 1.35 -2.02 4.78
CA ILE A 104 1.24 -2.90 5.94
C ILE A 104 0.63 -4.25 5.56
N VAL A 105 1.10 -5.32 6.19
CA VAL A 105 0.48 -6.65 6.13
C VAL A 105 -0.37 -6.84 7.37
N ASP A 106 -1.67 -7.05 7.19
CA ASP A 106 -2.56 -7.51 8.25
C ASP A 106 -2.40 -9.02 8.43
N THR A 107 -1.90 -9.42 9.59
CA THR A 107 -1.69 -10.80 9.99
C THR A 107 -2.63 -11.24 11.12
N ASN A 108 -3.60 -10.40 11.50
CA ASN A 108 -4.54 -10.71 12.60
C ASN A 108 -5.40 -11.95 12.32
N ASN A 109 -5.62 -12.26 11.05
CA ASN A 109 -6.18 -13.54 10.64
C ASN A 109 -5.04 -14.52 10.33
N LEU A 110 -4.78 -15.48 11.23
CA LEU A 110 -3.68 -16.47 11.16
C LEU A 110 -3.62 -17.29 9.85
N ASN A 111 -4.68 -17.29 9.06
CA ASN A 111 -4.77 -18.08 7.82
C ASN A 111 -4.83 -17.22 6.54
N GLN A 112 -4.96 -15.92 6.65
CA GLN A 112 -5.12 -15.03 5.49
C GLN A 112 -4.49 -13.67 5.78
N SER A 113 -3.41 -13.36 5.07
CA SER A 113 -2.87 -12.01 5.07
C SER A 113 -3.67 -11.11 4.13
N GLU A 114 -3.83 -9.86 4.51
CA GLU A 114 -4.26 -8.78 3.65
C GLU A 114 -3.20 -7.70 3.62
N ILE A 115 -2.86 -7.21 2.44
CA ILE A 115 -1.83 -6.20 2.26
C ILE A 115 -2.51 -4.88 1.89
N TYR A 116 -2.36 -3.88 2.73
CA TYR A 116 -2.86 -2.53 2.47
C TYR A 116 -1.71 -1.62 2.09
N PHE A 117 -1.93 -0.77 1.11
CA PHE A 117 -0.98 0.30 0.76
C PHE A 117 -1.71 1.56 0.33
N THR A 118 -1.07 2.69 0.56
CA THR A 118 -1.55 4.01 0.18
C THR A 118 -1.03 4.42 -1.20
N CYS A 119 -1.81 5.22 -1.91
CA CYS A 119 -1.40 5.94 -3.11
C CYS A 119 -1.68 7.42 -2.89
N LYS A 120 -0.63 8.24 -2.82
CA LYS A 120 -0.68 9.65 -2.43
C LYS A 120 -1.53 10.52 -3.34
N SER A 121 -1.54 10.24 -4.64
CA SER A 121 -2.16 11.12 -5.65
C SER A 121 -3.19 10.42 -6.53
N GLY A 122 -3.62 9.20 -6.19
CA GLY A 122 -4.63 8.46 -6.95
C GLY A 122 -6.05 8.95 -6.69
N GLY A 123 -6.99 8.43 -7.48
CA GLY A 123 -8.42 8.71 -7.41
C GLY A 123 -8.89 9.78 -8.41
N PHE A 124 -10.22 9.85 -8.58
CA PHE A 124 -10.85 10.85 -9.45
C PHE A 124 -10.50 12.28 -9.06
N ALA A 125 -10.48 12.56 -7.75
CA ALA A 125 -10.09 13.87 -7.24
C ALA A 125 -8.55 14.07 -7.16
N GLY A 126 -7.75 13.02 -7.40
CA GLY A 126 -6.29 13.09 -7.28
C GLY A 126 -5.79 13.29 -5.84
N LEU A 127 -6.59 12.91 -4.84
CA LEU A 127 -6.34 13.20 -3.43
C LEU A 127 -5.82 12.01 -2.62
N GLY A 128 -5.82 10.83 -3.22
CA GLY A 128 -5.28 9.61 -2.64
C GLY A 128 -6.24 8.44 -2.60
N GLN A 129 -5.67 7.26 -2.57
CA GLN A 129 -6.37 5.97 -2.53
C GLN A 129 -5.72 5.08 -1.48
N ILE A 130 -6.49 4.09 -1.00
CA ILE A 130 -5.99 2.94 -0.24
C ILE A 130 -6.42 1.68 -1.00
N TRP A 131 -5.47 0.83 -1.29
CA TRP A 131 -5.69 -0.46 -1.93
C TRP A 131 -5.46 -1.59 -0.94
N ARG A 132 -6.23 -2.67 -1.10
CA ARG A 132 -6.11 -3.91 -0.33
C ARG A 132 -5.91 -5.08 -1.27
N TYR A 133 -4.76 -5.73 -1.19
CA TYR A 133 -4.46 -6.96 -1.92
C TYR A 133 -4.60 -8.18 -1.01
N ASN A 134 -5.27 -9.23 -1.52
CA ASN A 134 -5.41 -10.51 -0.83
C ASN A 134 -4.62 -11.58 -1.59
N PRO A 135 -3.51 -12.10 -1.02
CA PRO A 135 -2.65 -13.07 -1.67
C PRO A 135 -3.27 -14.47 -1.77
N ALA A 136 -4.25 -14.81 -0.93
CA ALA A 136 -4.85 -16.14 -0.93
C ALA A 136 -5.72 -16.40 -2.18
N ASN A 137 -6.27 -15.35 -2.78
CA ASN A 137 -7.15 -15.45 -3.94
C ASN A 137 -6.70 -14.63 -5.14
N ASP A 138 -5.59 -13.87 -5.03
CA ASP A 138 -5.08 -12.95 -6.04
C ASP A 138 -6.10 -11.90 -6.49
N TYR A 139 -6.72 -11.23 -5.54
CA TYR A 139 -7.59 -10.07 -5.81
C TYR A 139 -7.04 -8.82 -5.13
N ILE A 140 -7.23 -7.69 -5.81
CA ILE A 140 -7.00 -6.35 -5.24
C ILE A 140 -8.31 -5.58 -5.20
N THR A 141 -8.56 -4.89 -4.11
CA THR A 141 -9.79 -4.12 -3.88
C THR A 141 -9.44 -2.65 -3.70
N LEU A 142 -10.17 -1.76 -4.35
CA LEU A 142 -10.14 -0.34 -4.00
C LEU A 142 -10.84 -0.18 -2.64
N PHE A 143 -10.03 -0.12 -1.58
CA PHE A 143 -10.53 -0.07 -0.21
C PHE A 143 -11.10 1.31 0.14
N TYR A 144 -10.40 2.37 -0.27
CA TYR A 144 -10.84 3.75 -0.09
C TYR A 144 -10.32 4.65 -1.22
N GLU A 145 -11.09 5.67 -1.56
CA GLU A 145 -10.71 6.74 -2.49
C GLU A 145 -11.22 8.07 -1.95
N SER A 146 -10.33 9.04 -1.85
CA SER A 146 -10.66 10.37 -1.35
C SER A 146 -11.49 11.17 -2.35
N LYS A 147 -12.48 11.87 -1.83
CA LYS A 147 -13.35 12.77 -2.60
C LYS A 147 -13.12 14.24 -2.26
N SER A 148 -12.53 14.51 -1.10
CA SER A 148 -12.35 15.86 -0.58
C SER A 148 -11.08 15.93 0.27
N LYS A 149 -10.39 17.07 0.25
CA LYS A 149 -9.29 17.36 1.17
C LYS A 149 -9.71 17.37 2.64
N ASP A 150 -10.99 17.61 2.92
CA ASP A 150 -11.53 17.57 4.27
C ASP A 150 -11.64 16.14 4.80
N ASP A 151 -11.80 15.15 3.90
CA ASP A 151 -11.83 13.74 4.25
C ASP A 151 -10.41 13.19 4.46
N PHE A 152 -9.77 12.83 3.37
CA PHE A 152 -8.46 12.19 3.30
C PHE A 152 -7.65 12.82 2.18
N TRP A 153 -6.44 13.28 2.48
CA TRP A 153 -5.61 13.94 1.48
C TRP A 153 -4.15 13.52 1.58
N MET A 154 -3.66 12.87 0.52
CA MET A 154 -2.28 12.45 0.38
C MET A 154 -1.82 11.56 1.55
N GLY A 155 -2.49 10.39 1.69
CA GLY A 155 -2.09 9.41 2.69
C GLY A 155 -0.74 8.80 2.36
N ASP A 156 0.10 8.75 3.37
CA ASP A 156 1.47 8.27 3.30
C ASP A 156 1.62 7.03 4.20
N ASN A 157 2.22 7.18 5.36
CA ASN A 157 2.51 6.09 6.27
C ASN A 157 1.24 5.43 6.83
N ILE A 158 1.28 4.11 7.00
CA ILE A 158 0.12 3.31 7.40
C ILE A 158 0.50 2.25 8.42
N THR A 159 -0.39 2.02 9.38
CA THR A 159 -0.29 0.89 10.34
C THR A 159 -1.67 0.30 10.64
N ILE A 160 -1.71 -0.80 11.37
CA ILE A 160 -2.94 -1.42 11.86
C ILE A 160 -2.99 -1.29 13.37
N SER A 161 -4.12 -0.81 13.88
CA SER A 161 -4.36 -0.71 15.31
C SER A 161 -4.56 -2.10 15.95
N PRO A 162 -4.38 -2.24 17.26
CA PRO A 162 -4.64 -3.49 17.96
C PRO A 162 -6.09 -4.01 17.85
N TRP A 163 -7.02 -3.16 17.47
CA TRP A 163 -8.43 -3.50 17.26
C TRP A 163 -8.83 -3.66 15.77
N GLY A 164 -7.83 -3.62 14.86
CA GLY A 164 -7.99 -3.96 13.44
C GLY A 164 -8.30 -2.78 12.51
N ASP A 165 -8.33 -1.54 12.98
CA ASP A 165 -8.50 -0.38 12.12
C ASP A 165 -7.18 0.00 11.44
N LEU A 166 -7.23 0.44 10.18
CA LEU A 166 -6.09 1.07 9.53
C LEU A 166 -5.92 2.49 10.07
N ILE A 167 -4.69 2.85 10.38
CA ILE A 167 -4.31 4.21 10.78
C ILE A 167 -3.35 4.76 9.75
N VAL A 168 -3.69 5.90 9.16
CA VAL A 168 -2.94 6.53 8.06
C VAL A 168 -2.52 7.93 8.45
N CYS A 169 -1.26 8.26 8.20
CA CYS A 169 -0.71 9.60 8.30
C CYS A 169 -0.91 10.34 6.98
N GLU A 170 -1.31 11.60 7.02
CA GLU A 170 -1.27 12.48 5.86
C GLU A 170 0.09 13.16 5.72
N ASP A 171 0.59 13.24 4.48
CA ASP A 171 1.72 14.07 4.07
C ASP A 171 1.27 14.99 2.93
N ASN A 172 0.80 16.15 3.29
CA ASN A 172 0.30 17.15 2.35
C ASN A 172 0.83 18.56 2.70
N ASP A 173 0.68 19.49 1.76
CA ASP A 173 1.18 20.86 1.91
C ASP A 173 0.33 21.74 2.85
N SER A 174 -0.61 21.16 3.59
CA SER A 174 -1.42 21.92 4.55
C SER A 174 -0.70 22.10 5.88
N ASN A 175 -1.14 23.10 6.64
CA ASN A 175 -0.69 23.31 8.02
C ASN A 175 -1.45 22.43 9.03
N ALA A 176 -2.13 21.38 8.55
CA ALA A 176 -3.12 20.67 9.32
C ALA A 176 -3.28 19.20 8.88
N CYS A 177 -2.15 18.51 8.68
CA CYS A 177 -2.17 17.07 8.40
C CYS A 177 -2.93 16.31 9.47
N LYS A 178 -3.66 15.29 9.05
CA LYS A 178 -4.52 14.47 9.91
C LYS A 178 -3.90 13.09 10.12
N LEU A 179 -4.19 12.54 11.29
CA LEU A 179 -4.07 11.12 11.57
C LEU A 179 -5.47 10.52 11.43
N ILE A 180 -5.66 9.64 10.48
CA ILE A 180 -6.97 9.14 10.06
C ILE A 180 -7.08 7.65 10.33
N GLY A 181 -8.22 7.23 10.89
CA GLY A 181 -8.58 5.84 11.06
C GLY A 181 -9.60 5.38 10.03
N PHE A 182 -9.48 4.14 9.59
CA PHE A 182 -10.46 3.46 8.75
C PHE A 182 -10.82 2.13 9.39
N THR A 183 -12.10 1.94 9.70
CA THR A 183 -12.57 0.64 10.19
C THR A 183 -12.36 -0.44 9.11
N PRO A 184 -12.40 -1.74 9.45
CA PRO A 184 -12.30 -2.83 8.46
C PRO A 184 -13.36 -2.78 7.36
N LYS A 185 -14.47 -2.05 7.61
CA LYS A 185 -15.54 -1.79 6.63
C LYS A 185 -15.33 -0.53 5.80
N GLY A 186 -14.19 0.15 5.92
CA GLY A 186 -13.87 1.37 5.18
C GLY A 186 -14.53 2.65 5.71
N LYS A 187 -15.14 2.65 6.91
CA LYS A 187 -15.65 3.88 7.52
C LYS A 187 -14.49 4.69 8.08
N MET A 188 -14.32 5.89 7.56
CA MET A 188 -13.29 6.84 7.96
C MET A 188 -13.68 7.59 9.24
N TYR A 189 -12.66 7.94 10.05
CA TYR A 189 -12.75 8.88 11.18
C TYR A 189 -11.41 9.57 11.42
N VAL A 190 -11.43 10.76 12.00
CA VAL A 190 -10.23 11.51 12.34
C VAL A 190 -9.82 11.21 13.78
N LEU A 191 -8.59 10.72 13.97
CA LEU A 191 -7.99 10.50 15.29
C LEU A 191 -7.38 11.77 15.86
N GLY A 192 -6.74 12.54 15.00
CA GLY A 192 -6.06 13.77 15.41
C GLY A 192 -5.72 14.64 14.20
N LYS A 193 -5.45 15.89 14.50
CA LYS A 193 -5.04 16.90 13.52
C LYS A 193 -3.89 17.70 14.11
N VAL A 194 -2.79 17.79 13.35
CA VAL A 194 -1.71 18.71 13.69
C VAL A 194 -2.13 20.10 13.25
N SER A 195 -2.04 21.06 14.17
CA SER A 195 -2.15 22.48 13.84
C SER A 195 -0.79 23.13 13.98
N SER A 196 -0.24 23.62 12.90
CA SER A 196 1.07 24.25 12.85
C SER A 196 1.01 25.55 12.05
N GLN A 197 1.92 26.47 12.34
CA GLN A 197 2.11 27.67 11.52
C GLN A 197 2.93 27.38 10.24
N ARG A 198 3.43 26.17 10.09
CA ARG A 198 4.20 25.70 8.93
C ARG A 198 3.60 24.41 8.41
N SER A 199 3.79 24.14 7.14
CA SER A 199 3.52 22.81 6.57
C SER A 199 4.28 21.77 7.39
N THR A 200 3.56 20.72 7.82
CA THR A 200 4.11 19.63 8.64
C THR A 200 3.55 18.31 8.14
N GLU A 201 4.43 17.35 8.01
CA GLU A 201 4.11 15.96 7.76
C GLU A 201 3.83 15.22 9.08
N ILE A 202 2.93 14.24 9.05
CA ILE A 202 2.82 13.21 10.09
C ILE A 202 3.38 11.92 9.51
N SER A 203 4.32 11.30 10.21
CA SER A 203 4.99 10.09 9.75
C SER A 203 5.24 9.11 10.89
N GLY A 204 5.40 7.82 10.56
CA GLY A 204 5.89 6.80 11.48
C GLY A 204 4.92 6.41 12.60
N VAL A 205 3.60 6.48 12.38
CA VAL A 205 2.62 6.04 13.38
C VAL A 205 2.79 4.54 13.72
N CYS A 206 2.85 4.23 15.01
CA CYS A 206 2.91 2.88 15.51
C CYS A 206 2.18 2.74 16.84
N PHE A 207 1.85 1.52 17.22
CA PHE A 207 1.27 1.19 18.52
C PHE A 207 2.32 0.50 19.38
N SER A 208 2.38 0.87 20.67
CA SER A 208 3.18 0.11 21.65
C SER A 208 2.59 -1.28 21.83
N GLN A 209 3.45 -2.28 22.01
CA GLN A 209 2.97 -3.59 22.49
C GLN A 209 2.35 -3.39 23.86
N MET A 210 1.10 -3.83 24.04
CA MET A 210 0.53 -3.92 25.37
C MET A 210 1.31 -4.99 26.15
N GLU A 211 2.06 -4.58 27.16
CA GLU A 211 2.56 -5.51 28.14
C GLU A 211 1.35 -6.25 28.74
N ARG A 212 1.26 -7.57 28.53
CA ARG A 212 0.34 -8.38 29.30
C ARG A 212 0.84 -8.32 30.73
N ARG A 213 0.25 -7.47 31.55
CA ARG A 213 0.44 -7.56 33.00
C ARG A 213 -0.12 -8.91 33.41
N TRP A 214 0.77 -9.81 33.70
CA TRP A 214 0.43 -11.05 34.40
C TRP A 214 -0.11 -10.65 35.78
N GLY A 215 -1.42 -10.75 35.99
CA GLY A 215 -2.07 -10.66 37.29
C GLY A 215 -2.03 -12.00 37.98
#